data_b881eb1afac8da5d3ff0311d62d31d06
#
_entry.id   b881eb1afac8da5d3ff0311d62d31d06
#
_cell.length_a   1.000
_cell.length_b   1.000
_cell.length_c   1.000
_cell.angle_alpha   90.00
_cell.angle_beta   90.00
_cell.angle_gamma   90.00
#
_symmetry.space_group_name_H-M   'P 1'
#
loop_
_entity.id
_entity.type
_entity.pdbx_description
1 polymer ?
#
loop_
_entity_poly.entity_id
_entity_poly.type
_entity_poly.pdbx_seq_one_letter_code
_entity_poly.pdbx_strand_id
1 'polypeptide(L)'
;MINLKNVKPILTPRFTPSCSDALMEKLSEIQKKYHLPMQSHLSENFGEIAWVKELCPNTHFYGEAYSQFDLFGGDCPTIMAHCVHSSDEEIALMKKQGVYIAHCPQSNTNLASGISPVRRYLDEGLHIGLGSDIAGGTSVSILRAMADAIQVSKLYWRLVDSSMKPLTVEEAFYMGTEGGGSFFGKVGSFKEGYEFDAVVLNDSTIPTPLKLSPKDRLERLIYLSDDRNITAKYVAGRKIL
;
A
#
# COMPACT_ATOMS: atom_id res chain seq x y z
N MET A 1 -1.27 13.72 25.13
CA MET A 1 -1.35 13.42 23.69
C MET A 1 -2.26 14.44 23.05
N ILE A 2 -1.85 15.16 22.00
CA ILE A 2 -2.73 16.09 21.29
C ILE A 2 -3.80 15.24 20.59
N ASN A 3 -5.06 15.43 20.97
CA ASN A 3 -6.17 14.74 20.31
C ASN A 3 -6.50 15.45 18.99
N LEU A 4 -5.85 14.98 17.91
CA LEU A 4 -6.10 15.51 16.57
C LEU A 4 -7.30 14.75 15.97
N LYS A 5 -8.39 15.47 15.72
CA LYS A 5 -9.54 14.91 15.01
C LYS A 5 -9.11 14.56 13.56
N ASN A 6 -9.38 13.34 13.13
CA ASN A 6 -9.07 12.83 11.78
C ASN A 6 -7.56 12.70 11.45
N VAL A 7 -6.68 12.72 12.45
CA VAL A 7 -5.25 12.44 12.28
C VAL A 7 -4.82 11.44 13.34
N LYS A 8 -4.18 10.36 12.93
CA LYS A 8 -3.64 9.33 13.82
C LYS A 8 -2.11 9.31 13.67
N PRO A 9 -1.34 9.33 14.77
CA PRO A 9 0.10 9.16 14.71
C PRO A 9 0.43 7.71 14.30
N ILE A 10 1.50 7.54 13.55
CA ILE A 10 2.06 6.25 13.16
C ILE A 10 3.56 6.23 13.41
N LEU A 11 4.09 5.16 13.99
CA LEU A 11 5.53 4.98 14.15
C LEU A 11 6.16 4.69 12.79
N THR A 12 7.26 5.35 12.49
CA THR A 12 7.87 5.27 11.17
C THR A 12 9.39 5.08 11.29
N PRO A 13 9.89 3.89 11.72
CA PRO A 13 11.27 3.54 11.41
C PRO A 13 11.38 3.49 9.88
N ARG A 14 12.33 4.24 9.33
CA ARG A 14 12.40 4.32 7.87
C ARG A 14 12.60 2.94 7.24
N PHE A 15 13.62 2.21 7.68
CA PHE A 15 13.92 0.82 7.33
C PHE A 15 15.05 0.31 8.23
N THR A 16 15.20 -1.00 8.37
CA THR A 16 16.17 -1.62 9.31
C THR A 16 17.57 -1.02 9.21
N PRO A 17 18.20 -0.83 8.04
CA PRO A 17 19.57 -0.31 7.96
C PRO A 17 19.78 1.11 8.49
N SER A 18 18.73 1.91 8.63
CA SER A 18 18.81 3.27 9.17
C SER A 18 18.46 3.38 10.65
N CYS A 19 18.17 2.26 11.31
CA CYS A 19 17.71 2.22 12.70
C CYS A 19 18.63 1.36 13.55
N SER A 20 19.05 1.86 14.71
CA SER A 20 19.77 1.03 15.69
C SER A 20 18.80 0.13 16.45
N ASP A 21 19.30 -0.97 17.01
CA ASP A 21 18.51 -1.87 17.86
C ASP A 21 17.87 -1.11 19.04
N ALA A 22 18.62 -0.22 19.68
CA ALA A 22 18.09 0.61 20.77
C ALA A 22 16.92 1.51 20.32
N LEU A 23 16.93 2.01 19.08
CA LEU A 23 15.80 2.74 18.51
C LEU A 23 14.61 1.81 18.28
N MET A 24 14.83 0.63 17.73
CA MET A 24 13.78 -0.36 17.46
C MET A 24 13.14 -0.86 18.77
N GLU A 25 13.92 -1.14 19.80
CA GLU A 25 13.43 -1.47 21.14
C GLU A 25 12.55 -0.34 21.70
N LYS A 26 13.01 0.90 21.57
CA LYS A 26 12.24 2.05 22.04
C LYS A 26 10.95 2.28 21.29
N LEU A 27 10.94 2.04 19.98
CA LEU A 27 9.71 2.09 19.16
C LEU A 27 8.72 0.97 19.58
N SER A 28 9.23 -0.24 19.88
CA SER A 28 8.41 -1.34 20.40
C SER A 28 7.76 -0.98 21.75
N GLU A 29 8.52 -0.41 22.69
CA GLU A 29 7.98 0.06 23.97
C GLU A 29 6.85 1.11 23.77
N ILE A 30 7.09 2.09 22.88
CA ILE A 30 6.13 3.14 22.58
C ILE A 30 4.88 2.55 21.90
N GLN A 31 5.06 1.64 20.94
CA GLN A 31 3.98 0.94 20.26
C GLN A 31 3.07 0.22 21.27
N LYS A 32 3.66 -0.62 22.12
CA LYS A 32 2.92 -1.37 23.16
C LYS A 32 2.21 -0.46 24.15
N LYS A 33 2.87 0.60 24.60
CA LYS A 33 2.31 1.54 25.58
C LYS A 33 1.11 2.35 25.05
N TYR A 34 1.14 2.72 23.78
CA TYR A 34 0.15 3.64 23.19
C TYR A 34 -0.71 2.99 22.12
N HIS A 35 -0.51 1.70 21.82
CA HIS A 35 -1.18 0.95 20.75
C HIS A 35 -1.13 1.69 19.41
N LEU A 36 0.06 2.18 19.05
CA LEU A 36 0.26 2.93 17.81
C LEU A 36 0.50 1.97 16.64
N PRO A 37 -0.06 2.25 15.47
CA PRO A 37 0.32 1.54 14.25
C PRO A 37 1.76 1.88 13.85
N MET A 38 2.33 1.04 12.99
CA MET A 38 3.68 1.23 12.45
C MET A 38 3.67 1.15 10.92
N GLN A 39 4.60 1.86 10.28
CA GLN A 39 4.92 1.70 8.86
C GLN A 39 6.42 1.68 8.63
N SER A 40 6.85 0.93 7.61
CA SER A 40 8.24 0.85 7.18
C SER A 40 8.36 0.33 5.74
N HIS A 41 9.59 0.05 5.29
CA HIS A 41 9.90 -0.57 3.99
C HIS A 41 10.25 -2.04 4.20
N LEU A 42 9.95 -2.89 3.21
CA LEU A 42 10.21 -4.32 3.27
C LEU A 42 10.57 -4.89 1.90
N SER A 43 11.70 -5.55 1.83
CA SER A 43 12.12 -6.37 0.66
C SER A 43 11.93 -5.67 -0.67
N GLU A 44 12.36 -4.40 -0.74
CA GLU A 44 12.19 -3.56 -1.93
C GLU A 44 13.14 -3.98 -3.06
N ASN A 45 14.41 -4.20 -2.73
CA ASN A 45 15.41 -4.63 -3.71
C ASN A 45 16.45 -5.58 -3.10
N PHE A 46 17.15 -6.32 -3.95
CA PHE A 46 18.11 -7.34 -3.49
C PHE A 46 19.30 -6.75 -2.72
N GLY A 47 19.75 -5.54 -3.06
CA GLY A 47 20.83 -4.87 -2.33
C GLY A 47 20.45 -4.54 -0.89
N GLU A 48 19.22 -4.05 -0.70
CA GLU A 48 18.67 -3.80 0.64
C GLU A 48 18.53 -5.09 1.45
N ILE A 49 17.97 -6.15 0.85
CA ILE A 49 17.81 -7.45 1.50
C ILE A 49 19.18 -8.01 1.95
N ALA A 50 20.20 -7.94 1.09
CA ALA A 50 21.55 -8.37 1.40
C ALA A 50 22.12 -7.55 2.56
N TRP A 51 21.95 -6.23 2.55
CA TRP A 51 22.43 -5.35 3.62
C TRP A 51 21.73 -5.62 4.96
N VAL A 52 20.41 -5.86 4.96
CA VAL A 52 19.70 -6.27 6.19
C VAL A 52 20.23 -7.60 6.70
N LYS A 53 20.53 -8.57 5.83
CA LYS A 53 21.10 -9.85 6.22
C LYS A 53 22.49 -9.70 6.87
N GLU A 54 23.31 -8.76 6.42
CA GLU A 54 24.60 -8.42 7.05
C GLU A 54 24.41 -7.83 8.44
N LEU A 55 23.45 -6.90 8.59
CA LEU A 55 23.15 -6.23 9.86
C LEU A 55 22.45 -7.14 10.88
N CYS A 56 21.61 -8.05 10.40
CA CYS A 56 20.79 -8.96 11.19
C CYS A 56 21.11 -10.43 10.84
N PRO A 57 22.35 -10.94 11.11
CA PRO A 57 22.80 -12.24 10.61
C PRO A 57 21.99 -13.43 11.15
N ASN A 58 21.31 -13.28 12.27
CA ASN A 58 20.49 -14.31 12.90
C ASN A 58 19.06 -14.42 12.32
N THR A 59 18.65 -13.52 11.41
CA THR A 59 17.35 -13.58 10.76
C THR A 59 17.41 -14.44 9.49
N HIS A 60 16.30 -15.09 9.12
CA HIS A 60 16.22 -15.89 7.91
C HIS A 60 15.79 -15.05 6.70
N PHE A 61 14.92 -14.05 6.91
CA PHE A 61 14.41 -13.11 5.92
C PHE A 61 14.22 -11.71 6.56
N TYR A 62 14.00 -10.71 5.73
CA TYR A 62 13.98 -9.31 6.16
C TYR A 62 12.92 -9.01 7.23
N GLY A 63 11.69 -9.52 7.09
CA GLY A 63 10.60 -9.28 8.05
C GLY A 63 10.94 -9.70 9.49
N GLU A 64 11.83 -10.69 9.68
CA GLU A 64 12.30 -11.07 11.02
C GLU A 64 13.12 -9.98 11.70
N ALA A 65 13.78 -9.09 10.94
CA ALA A 65 14.50 -7.95 11.50
C ALA A 65 13.59 -6.95 12.22
N TYR A 66 12.30 -6.90 11.85
CA TYR A 66 11.27 -6.16 12.58
C TYR A 66 10.60 -7.02 13.65
N SER A 67 10.33 -8.29 13.32
CA SER A 67 9.61 -9.21 14.19
C SER A 67 10.36 -9.49 15.50
N GLN A 68 11.71 -9.49 15.51
CA GLN A 68 12.52 -9.65 16.73
C GLN A 68 12.29 -8.53 17.77
N PHE A 69 11.73 -7.38 17.33
CA PHE A 69 11.34 -6.27 18.20
C PHE A 69 9.83 -6.16 18.41
N ASP A 70 9.05 -7.15 18.01
CA ASP A 70 7.57 -7.12 17.98
C ASP A 70 6.99 -5.98 17.12
N LEU A 71 7.71 -5.55 16.07
CA LEU A 71 7.33 -4.46 15.16
C LEU A 71 6.87 -4.98 13.79
N PHE A 72 6.17 -6.12 13.74
CA PHE A 72 5.74 -6.74 12.48
C PHE A 72 4.31 -7.29 12.56
N GLY A 73 3.33 -6.41 12.73
CA GLY A 73 1.91 -6.79 12.86
C GLY A 73 1.54 -7.28 14.26
N GLY A 74 0.60 -8.21 14.36
CA GLY A 74 0.07 -8.68 15.62
C GLY A 74 -0.95 -7.70 16.21
N ASP A 75 -0.81 -7.35 17.49
CA ASP A 75 -1.78 -6.50 18.21
C ASP A 75 -1.82 -5.06 17.70
N CYS A 76 -0.76 -4.59 17.01
CA CYS A 76 -0.69 -3.25 16.45
C CYS A 76 -0.59 -3.32 14.92
N PRO A 77 -1.51 -2.67 14.17
CA PRO A 77 -1.50 -2.69 12.72
C PRO A 77 -0.17 -2.18 12.16
N THR A 78 0.37 -2.89 11.18
CA THR A 78 1.64 -2.54 10.52
C THR A 78 1.46 -2.50 9.03
N ILE A 79 2.02 -1.46 8.38
CA ILE A 79 2.12 -1.34 6.91
C ILE A 79 3.57 -1.49 6.50
N MET A 80 3.82 -2.36 5.53
CA MET A 80 5.11 -2.52 4.88
C MET A 80 5.02 -2.09 3.41
N ALA A 81 5.85 -1.11 3.03
CA ALA A 81 5.92 -0.64 1.66
C ALA A 81 6.72 -1.61 0.78
N HIS A 82 6.38 -1.62 -0.50
CA HIS A 82 7.02 -2.33 -1.61
C HIS A 82 6.78 -3.84 -1.64
N CYS A 83 7.38 -4.63 -0.74
CA CYS A 83 7.29 -6.10 -0.73
C CYS A 83 7.49 -6.70 -2.13
N VAL A 84 8.57 -6.28 -2.82
CA VAL A 84 8.84 -6.70 -4.21
C VAL A 84 9.42 -8.10 -4.25
N HIS A 85 10.32 -8.41 -3.32
CA HIS A 85 11.11 -9.65 -3.29
C HIS A 85 10.91 -10.44 -2.00
N SER A 86 9.72 -10.37 -1.41
CA SER A 86 9.39 -11.13 -0.21
C SER A 86 9.46 -12.63 -0.45
N SER A 87 10.15 -13.37 0.42
CA SER A 87 10.22 -14.83 0.37
C SER A 87 8.90 -15.48 0.78
N ASP A 88 8.76 -16.78 0.54
CA ASP A 88 7.56 -17.54 0.92
C ASP A 88 7.33 -17.50 2.44
N GLU A 89 8.40 -17.59 3.21
CA GLU A 89 8.35 -17.52 4.67
C GLU A 89 7.96 -16.11 5.16
N GLU A 90 8.47 -15.07 4.49
CA GLU A 90 8.10 -13.68 4.80
C GLU A 90 6.62 -13.42 4.50
N ILE A 91 6.11 -13.90 3.35
CA ILE A 91 4.70 -13.81 2.98
C ILE A 91 3.82 -14.54 4.00
N ALA A 92 4.23 -15.75 4.41
CA ALA A 92 3.51 -16.52 5.42
C ALA A 92 3.47 -15.78 6.77
N LEU A 93 4.58 -15.14 7.17
CA LEU A 93 4.63 -14.33 8.39
C LEU A 93 3.74 -13.08 8.27
N MET A 94 3.81 -12.35 7.15
CA MET A 94 2.93 -11.19 6.91
C MET A 94 1.45 -11.57 7.05
N LYS A 95 1.05 -12.69 6.43
CA LYS A 95 -0.32 -13.20 6.52
C LYS A 95 -0.71 -13.55 7.94
N LYS A 96 0.15 -14.29 8.67
CA LYS A 96 -0.09 -14.70 10.05
C LYS A 96 -0.24 -13.51 11.00
N GLN A 97 0.54 -12.46 10.80
CA GLN A 97 0.59 -11.27 11.64
C GLN A 97 -0.38 -10.16 11.20
N GLY A 98 -1.11 -10.36 10.10
CA GLY A 98 -2.02 -9.34 9.57
C GLY A 98 -1.33 -8.07 9.07
N VAL A 99 -0.12 -8.20 8.54
CA VAL A 99 0.64 -7.08 8.00
C VAL A 99 -0.01 -6.59 6.70
N TYR A 100 -0.15 -5.28 6.57
CA TYR A 100 -0.63 -4.61 5.37
C TYR A 100 0.53 -4.33 4.42
N ILE A 101 0.29 -4.49 3.13
CA ILE A 101 1.24 -4.16 2.07
C ILE A 101 0.82 -2.84 1.43
N ALA A 102 1.73 -1.86 1.35
CA ALA A 102 1.58 -0.69 0.51
C ALA A 102 2.28 -0.95 -0.83
N HIS A 103 1.52 -1.35 -1.85
CA HIS A 103 2.06 -1.53 -3.19
C HIS A 103 2.33 -0.18 -3.86
N CYS A 104 3.59 0.09 -4.20
CA CYS A 104 4.08 1.34 -4.77
C CYS A 104 4.58 1.13 -6.21
N PRO A 105 3.68 0.85 -7.20
CA PRO A 105 4.10 0.38 -8.52
C PRO A 105 4.99 1.38 -9.27
N GLN A 106 4.71 2.68 -9.12
CA GLN A 106 5.46 3.72 -9.80
C GLN A 106 6.88 3.86 -9.25
N SER A 107 7.02 3.90 -7.92
CA SER A 107 8.32 3.94 -7.27
C SER A 107 9.16 2.70 -7.59
N ASN A 108 8.59 1.51 -7.44
CA ASN A 108 9.28 0.25 -7.75
C ASN A 108 9.82 0.23 -9.18
N THR A 109 9.08 0.82 -10.13
CA THR A 109 9.50 0.93 -11.53
C THR A 109 10.57 2.00 -11.71
N ASN A 110 10.37 3.19 -11.13
CA ASN A 110 11.26 4.34 -11.28
C ASN A 110 12.66 4.10 -10.67
N LEU A 111 12.69 3.41 -9.52
CA LEU A 111 13.92 3.05 -8.81
C LEU A 111 14.51 1.70 -9.27
N ALA A 112 13.91 1.05 -10.26
CA ALA A 112 14.31 -0.27 -10.75
C ALA A 112 14.34 -1.34 -9.65
N SER A 113 13.49 -1.23 -8.64
CA SER A 113 13.37 -2.19 -7.55
C SER A 113 12.80 -3.53 -8.04
N GLY A 114 11.91 -3.50 -9.04
CA GLY A 114 11.31 -4.69 -9.64
C GLY A 114 9.78 -4.64 -9.70
N ILE A 115 9.16 -5.79 -9.93
CA ILE A 115 7.70 -5.93 -10.04
C ILE A 115 7.20 -6.80 -8.89
N SER A 116 6.44 -6.22 -7.96
CA SER A 116 5.85 -6.93 -6.83
C SER A 116 4.82 -7.98 -7.29
N PRO A 117 4.78 -9.19 -6.70
CA PRO A 117 3.85 -10.27 -7.06
C PRO A 117 2.43 -10.04 -6.50
N VAL A 118 1.82 -8.90 -6.85
CA VAL A 118 0.55 -8.41 -6.26
C VAL A 118 -0.60 -9.42 -6.43
N ARG A 119 -0.65 -10.14 -7.58
CA ARG A 119 -1.63 -11.20 -7.80
C ARG A 119 -1.55 -12.26 -6.71
N ARG A 120 -0.34 -12.72 -6.38
CA ARG A 120 -0.11 -13.69 -5.33
C ARG A 120 -0.63 -13.19 -3.99
N TYR A 121 -0.34 -11.94 -3.64
CA TYR A 121 -0.80 -11.36 -2.38
C TYR A 121 -2.32 -11.32 -2.25
N LEU A 122 -3.02 -10.96 -3.34
CA LEU A 122 -4.48 -10.96 -3.38
C LEU A 122 -5.05 -12.39 -3.27
N ASP A 123 -4.50 -13.34 -4.05
CA ASP A 123 -4.98 -14.72 -4.08
C ASP A 123 -4.74 -15.44 -2.74
N GLU A 124 -3.68 -15.10 -2.03
CA GLU A 124 -3.41 -15.59 -0.68
C GLU A 124 -4.18 -14.84 0.42
N GLY A 125 -4.90 -13.76 0.08
CA GLY A 125 -5.73 -13.00 1.00
C GLY A 125 -4.96 -12.10 1.95
N LEU A 126 -3.79 -11.58 1.53
CA LEU A 126 -3.08 -10.56 2.30
C LEU A 126 -3.78 -9.20 2.18
N HIS A 127 -3.63 -8.37 3.21
CA HIS A 127 -4.09 -6.99 3.18
C HIS A 127 -3.18 -6.14 2.28
N ILE A 128 -3.76 -5.51 1.28
CA ILE A 128 -2.99 -4.72 0.32
C ILE A 128 -3.71 -3.44 -0.07
N GLY A 129 -2.98 -2.34 -0.05
CA GLY A 129 -3.39 -1.03 -0.57
C GLY A 129 -2.38 -0.47 -1.56
N LEU A 130 -2.70 0.68 -2.15
CA LEU A 130 -1.80 1.40 -3.05
C LEU A 130 -1.10 2.54 -2.33
N GLY A 131 0.18 2.73 -2.63
CA GLY A 131 1.00 3.85 -2.19
C GLY A 131 1.55 4.64 -3.38
N SER A 132 1.71 5.96 -3.20
CA SER A 132 2.35 6.83 -4.19
C SER A 132 3.86 6.85 -4.08
N ASP A 133 4.34 6.68 -2.84
CA ASP A 133 5.77 6.79 -2.49
C ASP A 133 6.44 7.98 -3.17
N ILE A 134 5.81 9.18 -3.04
CA ILE A 134 6.39 10.42 -3.56
C ILE A 134 7.68 10.74 -2.77
N ALA A 135 8.80 10.90 -3.32
CA ALA A 135 9.46 11.22 -4.53
C ALA A 135 10.21 10.02 -5.18
N GLY A 136 10.04 8.79 -4.68
CA GLY A 136 10.39 7.57 -5.42
C GLY A 136 9.43 7.41 -6.60
N GLY A 137 8.12 7.50 -6.35
CA GLY A 137 7.11 7.73 -7.38
C GLY A 137 7.03 9.19 -7.82
N THR A 138 6.48 9.45 -8.99
CA THR A 138 6.39 10.78 -9.62
C THR A 138 5.02 11.45 -9.49
N SER A 139 4.03 10.78 -8.89
CA SER A 139 2.66 11.27 -8.77
C SER A 139 2.07 10.93 -7.39
N VAL A 140 1.35 11.88 -6.79
CA VAL A 140 0.56 11.67 -5.57
C VAL A 140 -0.83 11.09 -5.84
N SER A 141 -1.20 10.89 -7.11
CA SER A 141 -2.51 10.41 -7.51
C SER A 141 -2.64 8.90 -7.33
N ILE A 142 -3.57 8.47 -6.47
CA ILE A 142 -3.90 7.04 -6.33
C ILE A 142 -4.60 6.50 -7.57
N LEU A 143 -5.33 7.31 -8.34
CA LEU A 143 -5.86 6.88 -9.65
C LEU A 143 -4.72 6.52 -10.61
N ARG A 144 -3.64 7.30 -10.59
CA ARG A 144 -2.43 6.96 -11.36
C ARG A 144 -1.78 5.69 -10.85
N ALA A 145 -1.66 5.52 -9.54
CA ALA A 145 -1.13 4.28 -8.95
C ALA A 145 -1.97 3.05 -9.32
N MET A 146 -3.31 3.18 -9.45
CA MET A 146 -4.17 2.09 -9.95
C MET A 146 -3.80 1.71 -11.40
N ALA A 147 -3.65 2.70 -12.29
CA ALA A 147 -3.25 2.45 -13.69
C ALA A 147 -1.88 1.77 -13.76
N ASP A 148 -0.90 2.28 -13.00
CA ASP A 148 0.45 1.73 -12.96
C ASP A 148 0.45 0.31 -12.39
N ALA A 149 -0.33 0.01 -11.33
CA ALA A 149 -0.46 -1.34 -10.78
C ALA A 149 -1.00 -2.34 -11.81
N ILE A 150 -2.04 -1.96 -12.58
CA ILE A 150 -2.58 -2.81 -13.65
C ILE A 150 -1.52 -3.04 -14.73
N GLN A 151 -0.80 -1.99 -15.15
CA GLN A 151 0.21 -2.09 -16.22
C GLN A 151 1.39 -2.98 -15.81
N VAL A 152 1.95 -2.79 -14.61
CA VAL A 152 3.08 -3.60 -14.14
C VAL A 152 2.66 -5.05 -13.87
N SER A 153 1.41 -5.30 -13.45
CA SER A 153 0.90 -6.67 -13.29
C SER A 153 0.84 -7.44 -14.61
N LYS A 154 0.54 -6.73 -15.73
CA LYS A 154 0.60 -7.32 -17.08
C LYS A 154 2.03 -7.67 -17.50
N LEU A 155 3.01 -6.85 -17.10
CA LEU A 155 4.43 -7.15 -17.31
C LEU A 155 4.87 -8.34 -16.46
N TYR A 156 4.45 -8.42 -15.20
CA TYR A 156 4.72 -9.57 -14.34
C TYR A 156 4.19 -10.87 -14.98
N TRP A 157 2.91 -10.87 -15.37
CA TRP A 157 2.29 -12.01 -16.07
C TRP A 157 3.04 -12.40 -17.34
N ARG A 158 3.49 -11.42 -18.13
CA ARG A 158 4.12 -11.70 -19.42
C ARG A 158 5.58 -12.15 -19.32
N LEU A 159 6.32 -11.59 -18.36
CA LEU A 159 7.78 -11.70 -18.33
C LEU A 159 8.32 -12.54 -17.17
N VAL A 160 7.55 -12.66 -16.08
CA VAL A 160 7.98 -13.33 -14.84
C VAL A 160 7.22 -14.63 -14.63
N ASP A 161 5.89 -14.57 -14.53
CA ASP A 161 5.06 -15.75 -14.25
C ASP A 161 3.69 -15.66 -14.94
N SER A 162 3.50 -16.45 -15.99
CA SER A 162 2.26 -16.48 -16.78
C SER A 162 1.06 -17.11 -16.05
N SER A 163 1.25 -17.72 -14.90
CA SER A 163 0.15 -18.20 -14.05
C SER A 163 -0.48 -17.07 -13.23
N MET A 164 0.26 -16.01 -12.96
CA MET A 164 -0.17 -14.85 -12.17
C MET A 164 -0.98 -13.86 -13.02
N LYS A 165 -2.29 -14.10 -13.13
CA LYS A 165 -3.19 -13.24 -13.95
C LYS A 165 -3.02 -11.74 -13.63
N PRO A 166 -3.06 -10.87 -14.66
CA PRO A 166 -3.04 -9.42 -14.45
C PRO A 166 -4.17 -8.93 -13.55
N LEU A 167 -3.93 -7.81 -12.88
CA LEU A 167 -4.97 -7.13 -12.10
C LEU A 167 -6.10 -6.63 -13.01
N THR A 168 -7.32 -6.74 -12.52
CA THR A 168 -8.49 -6.08 -13.11
C THR A 168 -8.61 -4.64 -12.60
N VAL A 169 -9.47 -3.86 -13.25
CA VAL A 169 -9.81 -2.49 -12.81
C VAL A 169 -10.45 -2.50 -11.43
N GLU A 170 -11.33 -3.46 -11.17
CA GLU A 170 -12.02 -3.61 -9.90
C GLU A 170 -11.05 -3.92 -8.75
N GLU A 171 -10.07 -4.79 -8.97
CA GLU A 171 -9.04 -5.12 -7.98
C GLU A 171 -8.15 -3.92 -7.69
N ALA A 172 -7.71 -3.19 -8.71
CA ALA A 172 -6.93 -1.97 -8.53
C ALA A 172 -7.74 -0.89 -7.79
N PHE A 173 -9.02 -0.76 -8.11
CA PHE A 173 -9.93 0.15 -7.42
C PHE A 173 -10.14 -0.26 -5.95
N TYR A 174 -10.33 -1.55 -5.67
CA TYR A 174 -10.39 -2.07 -4.31
C TYR A 174 -9.14 -1.72 -3.50
N MET A 175 -7.94 -1.97 -4.05
CA MET A 175 -6.68 -1.64 -3.38
C MET A 175 -6.54 -0.13 -3.09
N GLY A 176 -7.01 0.72 -3.99
CA GLY A 176 -6.97 2.18 -3.81
C GLY A 176 -8.11 2.76 -2.96
N THR A 177 -9.04 1.93 -2.49
CA THR A 177 -10.20 2.33 -1.68
C THR A 177 -10.32 1.47 -0.42
N GLU A 178 -11.19 0.47 -0.40
CA GLU A 178 -11.48 -0.36 0.78
C GLU A 178 -10.26 -1.17 1.23
N GLY A 179 -9.44 -1.67 0.30
CA GLY A 179 -8.24 -2.46 0.62
C GLY A 179 -7.26 -1.68 1.49
N GLY A 180 -6.83 -0.49 1.03
CA GLY A 180 -5.98 0.40 1.81
C GLY A 180 -6.71 1.04 3.00
N GLY A 181 -7.98 1.41 2.82
CA GLY A 181 -8.83 2.02 3.83
C GLY A 181 -9.03 1.14 5.07
N SER A 182 -9.09 -0.18 4.91
CA SER A 182 -9.29 -1.14 6.00
C SER A 182 -8.23 -1.08 7.11
N PHE A 183 -7.04 -0.56 6.82
CA PHE A 183 -6.03 -0.25 7.84
C PHE A 183 -6.51 0.75 8.88
N PHE A 184 -7.34 1.69 8.48
CA PHE A 184 -7.90 2.73 9.35
C PHE A 184 -9.24 2.33 9.98
N GLY A 185 -9.75 1.14 9.65
CA GLY A 185 -11.04 0.63 10.10
C GLY A 185 -12.09 0.64 9.00
N LYS A 186 -13.29 1.12 9.27
CA LYS A 186 -14.38 1.17 8.29
C LYS A 186 -14.28 2.39 7.39
N VAL A 187 -13.29 2.40 6.50
CA VAL A 187 -12.96 3.48 5.56
C VAL A 187 -12.85 2.92 4.13
N GLY A 188 -13.08 3.73 3.12
CA GLY A 188 -12.88 3.39 1.71
C GLY A 188 -14.06 2.65 1.06
N SER A 189 -15.23 2.63 1.69
CA SER A 189 -16.45 2.03 1.15
C SER A 189 -17.69 2.85 1.52
N PHE A 190 -18.77 2.72 0.74
CA PHE A 190 -20.09 3.32 1.03
C PHE A 190 -21.06 2.36 1.73
N LYS A 191 -20.54 1.28 2.34
CA LYS A 191 -21.33 0.35 3.13
C LYS A 191 -21.84 1.03 4.40
N GLU A 192 -22.98 0.57 4.93
CA GLU A 192 -23.52 1.06 6.19
C GLU A 192 -22.52 0.91 7.34
N GLY A 193 -22.36 1.98 8.13
CA GLY A 193 -21.42 2.04 9.25
C GLY A 193 -19.97 2.38 8.87
N TYR A 194 -19.70 2.67 7.59
CA TYR A 194 -18.41 3.21 7.14
C TYR A 194 -18.36 4.73 7.28
N GLU A 195 -17.17 5.27 7.51
CA GLU A 195 -16.92 6.72 7.41
C GLU A 195 -17.21 7.20 5.99
N PHE A 196 -17.91 8.32 5.87
CA PHE A 196 -18.20 8.91 4.56
C PHE A 196 -17.00 9.71 4.06
N ASP A 197 -16.01 8.99 3.54
CA ASP A 197 -14.87 9.54 2.80
C ASP A 197 -15.13 9.35 1.32
N ALA A 198 -15.20 10.45 0.56
CA ALA A 198 -15.58 10.40 -0.84
C ALA A 198 -14.83 11.41 -1.70
N VAL A 199 -14.58 11.00 -2.94
CA VAL A 199 -14.06 11.87 -4.00
C VAL A 199 -15.10 11.91 -5.13
N VAL A 200 -15.48 13.12 -5.56
CA VAL A 200 -16.36 13.31 -6.72
C VAL A 200 -15.50 13.61 -7.94
N LEU A 201 -15.63 12.74 -8.94
CA LEU A 201 -14.89 12.85 -10.20
C LEU A 201 -15.84 13.32 -11.31
N ASN A 202 -15.40 14.27 -12.13
CA ASN A 202 -16.10 14.76 -13.30
C ASN A 202 -15.34 14.34 -14.57
N ASP A 203 -15.97 13.54 -15.42
CA ASP A 203 -15.41 13.04 -16.68
C ASP A 203 -15.82 13.86 -17.92
N SER A 204 -16.50 14.99 -17.75
CA SER A 204 -16.97 15.82 -18.87
C SER A 204 -15.84 16.36 -19.76
N THR A 205 -14.63 16.46 -19.20
CA THR A 205 -13.40 16.88 -19.93
C THR A 205 -12.72 15.73 -20.67
N ILE A 206 -13.22 14.50 -20.53
CA ILE A 206 -12.73 13.30 -21.22
C ILE A 206 -13.78 12.88 -22.26
N PRO A 207 -13.84 13.52 -23.43
CA PRO A 207 -14.93 13.30 -24.38
C PRO A 207 -14.90 11.88 -24.96
N THR A 208 -16.09 11.36 -25.26
CA THR A 208 -16.27 10.09 -25.94
C THR A 208 -17.55 10.12 -26.78
N PRO A 209 -17.55 9.54 -27.97
CA PRO A 209 -18.79 9.39 -28.76
C PRO A 209 -19.67 8.22 -28.28
N LEU A 210 -19.17 7.41 -27.32
CA LEU A 210 -19.84 6.20 -26.85
C LEU A 210 -20.67 6.48 -25.60
N LYS A 211 -21.81 5.79 -25.47
CA LYS A 211 -22.54 5.70 -24.20
C LYS A 211 -21.86 4.66 -23.32
N LEU A 212 -21.23 5.11 -22.26
CA LEU A 212 -20.43 4.27 -21.36
C LEU A 212 -21.24 3.76 -20.17
N SER A 213 -20.94 2.53 -19.75
CA SER A 213 -21.39 2.02 -18.45
C SER A 213 -20.64 2.71 -17.30
N PRO A 214 -21.12 2.64 -16.04
CA PRO A 214 -20.37 3.14 -14.88
C PRO A 214 -18.98 2.53 -14.76
N LYS A 215 -18.82 1.24 -15.07
CA LYS A 215 -17.53 0.54 -15.07
C LYS A 215 -16.58 1.14 -16.11
N ASP A 216 -17.03 1.32 -17.34
CA ASP A 216 -16.19 1.88 -18.42
C ASP A 216 -15.80 3.33 -18.10
N ARG A 217 -16.69 4.10 -17.47
CA ARG A 217 -16.37 5.46 -16.99
C ARG A 217 -15.30 5.44 -15.91
N LEU A 218 -15.39 4.52 -14.94
CA LEU A 218 -14.37 4.36 -13.89
C LEU A 218 -13.02 3.99 -14.51
N GLU A 219 -12.98 3.01 -15.41
CA GLU A 219 -11.75 2.62 -16.09
C GLU A 219 -11.11 3.80 -16.82
N ARG A 220 -11.90 4.57 -17.56
CA ARG A 220 -11.40 5.78 -18.23
C ARG A 220 -10.88 6.83 -17.26
N LEU A 221 -11.54 7.05 -16.14
CA LEU A 221 -11.07 7.97 -15.10
C LEU A 221 -9.74 7.51 -14.50
N ILE A 222 -9.55 6.21 -14.25
CA ILE A 222 -8.28 5.66 -13.75
C ILE A 222 -7.14 5.95 -14.71
N TYR A 223 -7.35 5.80 -16.03
CA TYR A 223 -6.28 5.96 -17.02
C TYR A 223 -6.09 7.40 -17.53
N LEU A 224 -7.13 8.22 -17.55
CA LEU A 224 -7.14 9.48 -18.29
C LEU A 224 -7.35 10.72 -17.41
N SER A 225 -7.77 10.55 -16.14
CA SER A 225 -8.05 11.71 -15.28
C SER A 225 -6.78 12.26 -14.63
N ASP A 226 -6.88 13.52 -14.23
CA ASP A 226 -5.92 14.19 -13.37
C ASP A 226 -6.66 14.96 -12.24
N ASP A 227 -5.96 15.81 -11.52
CA ASP A 227 -6.49 16.59 -10.39
C ASP A 227 -7.65 17.53 -10.80
N ARG A 228 -7.69 18.01 -12.05
CA ARG A 228 -8.77 18.84 -12.60
C ARG A 228 -10.11 18.12 -12.68
N ASN A 229 -10.10 16.78 -12.71
CA ASN A 229 -11.31 15.97 -12.69
C ASN A 229 -11.92 15.82 -11.30
N ILE A 230 -11.20 16.21 -10.23
CA ILE A 230 -11.69 16.14 -8.85
C ILE A 230 -12.49 17.41 -8.55
N THR A 231 -13.80 17.30 -8.39
CA THR A 231 -14.71 18.43 -8.19
C THR A 231 -15.18 18.60 -6.74
N ALA A 232 -15.10 17.55 -5.94
CA ALA A 232 -15.35 17.63 -4.50
C ALA A 232 -14.63 16.49 -3.76
N LYS A 233 -14.29 16.74 -2.49
CA LYS A 233 -13.78 15.77 -1.53
C LYS A 233 -14.52 15.87 -0.21
N TYR A 234 -14.77 14.73 0.40
CA TYR A 234 -15.41 14.62 1.71
C TYR A 234 -14.54 13.76 2.62
N VAL A 235 -14.41 14.18 3.88
CA VAL A 235 -13.73 13.44 4.95
C VAL A 235 -14.65 13.38 6.15
N ALA A 236 -14.98 12.20 6.62
CA ALA A 236 -15.94 11.96 7.70
C ALA A 236 -17.26 12.76 7.50
N GLY A 237 -17.80 12.75 6.27
CA GLY A 237 -19.02 13.46 5.87
C GLY A 237 -18.86 14.97 5.66
N ARG A 238 -17.72 15.56 6.00
CA ARG A 238 -17.47 17.00 5.82
C ARG A 238 -16.84 17.27 4.46
N LYS A 239 -17.45 18.16 3.67
CA LYS A 239 -16.85 18.64 2.43
C LYS A 239 -15.60 19.46 2.73
N ILE A 240 -14.47 19.16 2.06
CA ILE A 240 -13.17 19.82 2.20
C ILE A 240 -12.68 20.45 0.89
N LEU A 241 -13.27 20.08 -0.25
CA LEU A 241 -13.08 20.65 -1.58
C LEU A 241 -14.42 20.79 -2.27
#